data_7e0463585d6ff4ceee5cd63e4646c195
#
_entry.id   7e0463585d6ff4ceee5cd63e4646c195
#
_cell.length_a   1.000
_cell.length_b   1.000
_cell.length_c   1.000
_cell.angle_alpha   90.00
_cell.angle_beta   90.00
_cell.angle_gamma   90.00
#
_symmetry.space_group_name_H-M   'P 1'
#
loop_
_entity.id
_entity.type
_entity.pdbx_description
1 polymer ?
#
loop_
_entity_poly.entity_id
_entity_poly.type
_entity_poly.pdbx_seq_one_letter_code
_entity_poly.pdbx_strand_id
1 'polypeptide(L)'
;MPRKNGIVLSALVLLGTLVFSCSLFARSPRADAKNKKTLPRAEQASLFYLEGIKSNVLEGDSARAKAWFKKVLEIDSTHSPSLYELASLTALDQPEEALQYSLKANAIDTTNTWYKMQLGRLLIATQRYDSALTLYDQLIRMNPNDPDNYRLKALLYDQLGQPEKALEVLETAENRFGIIELLASHKVQLLLNTQQFDRAMAEARMLVETFPYNEDNYVVLAELYAMMNMNNLAQENYDKALSINPNSMRALASLNDFYKRQNDNIRFLETASKLFRLKEFPLETKLKFYEELFQNPSFVRNNFIQMGELVRTLAITYPEDLRTLDLYARYLIAGGSIEQALQLYKSHVTDSIPQKQIFNDIIGMEAYLKRADSVDKYTTIALERFPEDAELRLQKASVTAYMLEKPQEAIPLFEEALKYAKTDSLRSVIYGAIGDNYHTLGDDRKCFKAYDKGMKLDTTNVSIYNNYSYFLSLRNERLDKALEWAQKAVRLDPNNPTFLDTYAWVLYQLGRYEEARIPMRQAISLDSDNNKELFVHYGDILYKLGDRYMASYYWKKALENGYDAQEIENRLKQIE
;
A
#
# COMPACT_ATOMS: atom_id res chain seq x y z
N MET A 1 -4.15 -7.67 30.23
CA MET A 1 -3.19 -8.60 30.86
C MET A 1 -3.22 -8.42 32.38
N PRO A 2 -3.96 -9.19 33.10
CA PRO A 2 -3.43 -9.86 34.30
C PRO A 2 -4.22 -11.15 34.64
N ARG A 3 -3.85 -12.28 34.10
CA ARG A 3 -4.34 -13.60 34.58
C ARG A 3 -3.36 -14.75 34.30
N LYS A 4 -2.12 -14.44 33.86
CA LYS A 4 -1.07 -15.47 33.71
C LYS A 4 -0.36 -15.82 35.04
N ASN A 5 -0.47 -14.99 36.08
CA ASN A 5 0.28 -15.19 37.33
C ASN A 5 -0.36 -16.16 38.31
N GLY A 6 -1.66 -16.42 38.20
CA GLY A 6 -2.33 -17.33 39.15
C GLY A 6 -2.07 -18.82 38.89
N ILE A 7 -1.93 -19.21 37.63
CA ILE A 7 -1.69 -20.62 37.26
C ILE A 7 -0.22 -20.98 37.43
N VAL A 8 0.69 -20.03 37.25
CA VAL A 8 2.13 -20.23 37.49
C VAL A 8 2.44 -20.35 38.95
N LEU A 9 1.71 -19.64 39.83
CA LEU A 9 1.93 -19.72 41.29
C LEU A 9 1.45 -21.04 41.87
N SER A 10 0.34 -21.62 41.43
CA SER A 10 -0.12 -22.94 41.87
C SER A 10 0.75 -24.07 41.33
N ALA A 11 1.30 -23.96 40.13
CA ALA A 11 2.27 -24.93 39.61
C ALA A 11 3.63 -24.84 40.33
N LEU A 12 4.07 -23.64 40.70
CA LEU A 12 5.31 -23.43 41.47
C LEU A 12 5.22 -23.91 42.90
N VAL A 13 4.07 -23.81 43.55
CA VAL A 13 3.87 -24.34 44.93
C VAL A 13 3.86 -25.86 44.94
N LEU A 14 3.27 -26.51 43.94
CA LEU A 14 3.32 -27.97 43.76
C LEU A 14 4.72 -28.48 43.39
N LEU A 15 5.49 -27.74 42.57
CA LEU A 15 6.89 -28.06 42.27
C LEU A 15 7.81 -27.83 43.48
N GLY A 16 7.57 -26.79 44.29
CA GLY A 16 8.35 -26.49 45.47
C GLY A 16 8.25 -27.59 46.54
N THR A 17 7.08 -28.19 46.73
CA THR A 17 6.88 -29.29 47.68
C THR A 17 7.45 -30.63 47.22
N LEU A 18 7.51 -30.86 45.89
CA LEU A 18 8.14 -32.03 45.29
C LEU A 18 9.67 -31.97 45.27
N VAL A 19 10.25 -30.77 45.08
CA VAL A 19 11.72 -30.58 45.11
C VAL A 19 12.25 -30.74 46.55
N PHE A 20 11.48 -30.39 47.60
CA PHE A 20 11.90 -30.57 48.97
C PHE A 20 11.87 -32.06 49.43
N SER A 21 11.02 -32.88 48.82
CA SER A 21 11.01 -34.32 49.06
C SER A 21 12.10 -35.09 48.27
N CYS A 22 12.58 -34.55 47.13
CA CYS A 22 13.70 -35.14 46.40
C CYS A 22 15.09 -34.82 46.96
N SER A 23 15.26 -33.73 47.72
CA SER A 23 16.55 -33.38 48.33
C SER A 23 16.96 -34.28 49.51
N LEU A 24 16.05 -35.10 50.04
CA LEU A 24 16.33 -36.08 51.09
C LEU A 24 16.91 -37.42 50.56
N PHE A 25 16.95 -37.61 49.24
CA PHE A 25 17.50 -38.84 48.63
C PHE A 25 18.83 -38.67 47.90
N ALA A 26 19.43 -37.50 47.96
CA ALA A 26 20.76 -37.27 47.35
C ALA A 26 21.89 -37.67 48.33
N ARG A 27 21.92 -38.89 48.81
CA ARG A 27 23.14 -39.54 49.33
C ARG A 27 23.66 -40.50 48.27
N SER A 28 24.75 -40.09 47.65
CA SER A 28 25.53 -40.91 46.76
C SER A 28 25.97 -42.20 47.42
N PRO A 29 25.72 -43.38 46.84
CA PRO A 29 26.58 -44.55 47.02
C PRO A 29 27.35 -44.78 45.72
N ARG A 30 28.66 -44.96 45.90
CA ARG A 30 29.54 -45.52 44.90
C ARG A 30 29.07 -46.90 44.45
N ALA A 31 29.06 -47.09 43.16
CA ALA A 31 29.24 -48.30 42.40
C ALA A 31 28.70 -49.63 42.94
N ASP A 32 27.54 -50.06 42.40
CA ASP A 32 27.41 -51.45 41.96
C ASP A 32 26.53 -51.51 40.70
N ALA A 33 27.17 -51.70 39.58
CA ALA A 33 26.55 -51.83 38.27
C ALA A 33 26.01 -53.26 38.13
N LYS A 34 24.88 -53.59 38.77
CA LYS A 34 24.14 -54.85 38.50
C LYS A 34 22.80 -54.92 39.26
N ASN A 35 21.97 -53.90 39.19
CA ASN A 35 20.50 -54.04 39.37
C ASN A 35 19.85 -52.71 39.04
N LYS A 36 19.61 -52.43 37.75
CA LYS A 36 18.61 -51.45 37.38
C LYS A 36 17.26 -52.02 37.79
N LYS A 37 16.81 -51.80 39.05
CA LYS A 37 15.41 -51.93 39.39
C LYS A 37 14.65 -50.96 38.46
N THR A 38 14.01 -51.53 37.43
CA THR A 38 13.05 -50.76 36.61
C THR A 38 11.99 -50.21 37.58
N LEU A 39 11.80 -48.89 37.58
CA LEU A 39 10.74 -48.26 38.35
C LEU A 39 9.41 -48.96 38.08
N PRO A 40 8.54 -49.11 39.12
CA PRO A 40 7.19 -49.59 38.90
C PRO A 40 6.50 -48.85 37.78
N ARG A 41 5.67 -49.52 36.99
CA ARG A 41 5.00 -48.91 35.83
C ARG A 41 4.30 -47.60 36.16
N ALA A 42 3.61 -47.52 37.30
CA ALA A 42 2.92 -46.30 37.76
C ALA A 42 3.88 -45.13 37.99
N GLU A 43 5.05 -45.38 38.58
CA GLU A 43 6.08 -44.36 38.83
C GLU A 43 6.72 -43.90 37.48
N GLN A 44 6.91 -44.82 36.53
CA GLN A 44 7.38 -44.47 35.20
C GLN A 44 6.38 -43.57 34.47
N ALA A 45 5.08 -43.87 34.51
CA ALA A 45 4.04 -43.05 33.94
C ALA A 45 4.01 -41.64 34.52
N SER A 46 4.14 -41.54 35.85
CA SER A 46 4.19 -40.24 36.56
C SER A 46 5.41 -39.42 36.15
N LEU A 47 6.58 -40.03 36.05
CA LEU A 47 7.79 -39.34 35.58
C LEU A 47 7.64 -38.84 34.14
N PHE A 48 7.13 -39.67 33.24
CA PHE A 48 6.90 -39.26 31.84
C PHE A 48 5.86 -38.14 31.72
N TYR A 49 4.83 -38.17 32.58
CA TYR A 49 3.84 -37.08 32.64
C TYR A 49 4.49 -35.78 33.08
N LEU A 50 5.32 -35.79 34.12
CA LEU A 50 6.05 -34.61 34.61
C LEU A 50 7.03 -34.07 33.57
N GLU A 51 7.76 -34.95 32.83
CA GLU A 51 8.63 -34.52 31.73
C GLU A 51 7.82 -33.92 30.57
N GLY A 52 6.62 -34.43 30.29
CA GLY A 52 5.69 -33.84 29.34
C GLY A 52 5.25 -32.44 29.75
N ILE A 53 4.82 -32.25 30.98
CA ILE A 53 4.44 -30.92 31.54
C ILE A 53 5.64 -29.97 31.51
N LYS A 54 6.83 -30.42 31.92
CA LYS A 54 8.05 -29.62 31.87
C LYS A 54 8.36 -29.16 30.45
N SER A 55 8.34 -30.09 29.47
CA SER A 55 8.61 -29.78 28.07
C SER A 55 7.59 -28.77 27.50
N ASN A 56 6.32 -28.87 27.85
CA ASN A 56 5.28 -27.94 27.43
C ASN A 56 5.39 -26.56 28.07
N VAL A 57 5.48 -26.53 29.44
CA VAL A 57 5.32 -25.28 30.21
C VAL A 57 6.63 -24.52 30.37
N LEU A 58 7.75 -25.20 30.58
CA LEU A 58 9.05 -24.58 30.85
C LEU A 58 9.93 -24.45 29.60
N GLU A 59 9.89 -25.45 28.71
CA GLU A 59 10.74 -25.49 27.53
C GLU A 59 10.02 -24.97 26.27
N GLY A 60 8.68 -24.90 26.26
CA GLY A 60 7.87 -24.51 25.12
C GLY A 60 7.92 -25.50 23.95
N ASP A 61 8.41 -26.72 24.17
CA ASP A 61 8.56 -27.77 23.17
C ASP A 61 7.33 -28.69 23.15
N SER A 62 6.31 -28.28 22.40
CA SER A 62 5.06 -29.02 22.25
C SER A 62 5.25 -30.38 21.58
N ALA A 63 6.22 -30.54 20.68
CA ALA A 63 6.47 -31.81 20.01
C ALA A 63 7.04 -32.85 20.97
N ARG A 64 7.99 -32.43 21.80
CA ARG A 64 8.58 -33.26 22.85
C ARG A 64 7.57 -33.58 23.94
N ALA A 65 6.73 -32.64 24.34
CA ALA A 65 5.64 -32.83 25.28
C ALA A 65 4.66 -33.92 24.78
N LYS A 66 4.19 -33.81 23.51
CA LYS A 66 3.34 -34.84 22.89
C LYS A 66 3.98 -36.23 22.94
N ALA A 67 5.28 -36.34 22.68
CA ALA A 67 6.00 -37.61 22.73
C ALA A 67 6.01 -38.21 24.14
N TRP A 68 6.19 -37.39 25.17
CA TRP A 68 6.15 -37.84 26.57
C TRP A 68 4.76 -38.31 27.00
N PHE A 69 3.70 -37.54 26.67
CA PHE A 69 2.33 -37.96 27.02
C PHE A 69 1.91 -39.23 26.28
N LYS A 70 2.36 -39.45 25.04
CA LYS A 70 2.13 -40.72 24.31
C LYS A 70 2.82 -41.89 25.01
N LYS A 71 4.04 -41.72 25.52
CA LYS A 71 4.71 -42.74 26.34
C LYS A 71 3.96 -43.06 27.64
N VAL A 72 3.32 -42.08 28.28
CA VAL A 72 2.44 -42.35 29.43
C VAL A 72 1.32 -43.28 29.00
N LEU A 73 0.67 -43.01 27.88
CA LEU A 73 -0.44 -43.83 27.39
C LEU A 73 -0.04 -45.24 26.94
N GLU A 74 1.23 -45.49 26.59
CA GLU A 74 1.78 -46.81 26.33
C GLU A 74 1.87 -47.64 27.62
N ILE A 75 2.01 -46.98 28.79
CA ILE A 75 2.08 -47.64 30.12
C ILE A 75 0.69 -47.78 30.73
N ASP A 76 -0.07 -46.67 30.68
CA ASP A 76 -1.44 -46.56 31.18
C ASP A 76 -2.33 -45.84 30.17
N SER A 77 -3.03 -46.60 29.37
CA SER A 77 -3.94 -46.08 28.32
C SER A 77 -5.14 -45.33 28.88
N THR A 78 -5.38 -45.39 30.18
CA THR A 78 -6.49 -44.75 30.88
C THR A 78 -6.04 -43.49 31.65
N HIS A 79 -4.81 -43.04 31.47
CA HIS A 79 -4.29 -41.83 32.11
C HIS A 79 -4.95 -40.58 31.55
N SER A 80 -6.11 -40.22 32.13
CA SER A 80 -6.94 -39.10 31.62
C SER A 80 -6.23 -37.75 31.61
N PRO A 81 -5.28 -37.35 32.53
CA PRO A 81 -4.55 -36.12 32.39
C PRO A 81 -3.68 -36.05 31.12
N SER A 82 -3.02 -37.17 30.73
CA SER A 82 -2.24 -37.21 29.50
C SER A 82 -3.10 -37.15 28.25
N LEU A 83 -4.29 -37.73 28.25
CA LEU A 83 -5.26 -37.59 27.19
C LEU A 83 -5.74 -36.15 27.02
N TYR A 84 -5.99 -35.47 28.16
CA TYR A 84 -6.37 -34.05 28.18
C TYR A 84 -5.25 -33.16 27.63
N GLU A 85 -4.01 -33.35 28.04
CA GLU A 85 -2.87 -32.58 27.54
C GLU A 85 -2.63 -32.84 26.03
N LEU A 86 -2.71 -34.08 25.58
CA LEU A 86 -2.60 -34.43 24.14
C LEU A 86 -3.71 -33.77 23.36
N ALA A 87 -4.95 -33.79 23.83
CA ALA A 87 -6.05 -33.10 23.20
C ALA A 87 -5.77 -31.59 23.06
N SER A 88 -5.27 -30.95 24.13
CA SER A 88 -4.90 -29.54 24.13
C SER A 88 -3.82 -29.22 23.09
N LEU A 89 -2.75 -30.03 23.05
CA LEU A 89 -1.60 -29.82 22.18
C LEU A 89 -1.87 -30.13 20.70
N THR A 90 -2.88 -30.97 20.41
CA THR A 90 -3.21 -31.35 19.01
C THR A 90 -4.40 -30.56 18.46
N ALA A 91 -5.11 -29.78 19.28
CA ALA A 91 -6.36 -29.12 18.94
C ALA A 91 -6.31 -28.21 17.70
N LEU A 92 -5.19 -27.49 17.50
CA LEU A 92 -5.03 -26.57 16.37
C LEU A 92 -4.67 -27.27 15.05
N ASP A 93 -3.75 -28.24 15.14
CA ASP A 93 -3.19 -28.88 13.95
C ASP A 93 -4.05 -30.07 13.47
N GLN A 94 -4.63 -30.82 14.43
CA GLN A 94 -5.33 -32.09 14.18
C GLN A 94 -6.57 -32.18 15.07
N PRO A 95 -7.61 -31.38 14.83
CA PRO A 95 -8.78 -31.28 15.70
C PRO A 95 -9.56 -32.62 15.87
N GLU A 96 -9.58 -33.46 14.86
CA GLU A 96 -10.23 -34.77 14.95
C GLU A 96 -9.46 -35.74 15.87
N GLU A 97 -8.12 -35.75 15.82
CA GLU A 97 -7.30 -36.54 16.77
C GLU A 97 -7.46 -36.02 18.19
N ALA A 98 -7.46 -34.68 18.36
CA ALA A 98 -7.70 -34.03 19.65
C ALA A 98 -9.06 -34.42 20.23
N LEU A 99 -10.10 -34.46 19.38
CA LEU A 99 -11.44 -34.90 19.79
C LEU A 99 -11.43 -36.34 20.32
N GLN A 100 -10.70 -37.25 19.67
CA GLN A 100 -10.61 -38.65 20.13
C GLN A 100 -9.94 -38.76 21.51
N TYR A 101 -8.85 -37.98 21.75
CA TYR A 101 -8.24 -37.93 23.07
C TYR A 101 -9.19 -37.35 24.11
N SER A 102 -9.88 -36.29 23.82
CA SER A 102 -10.82 -35.64 24.75
C SER A 102 -12.05 -36.50 25.05
N LEU A 103 -12.60 -37.21 24.06
CA LEU A 103 -13.67 -38.19 24.27
C LEU A 103 -13.22 -39.29 25.24
N LYS A 104 -12.00 -39.84 25.09
CA LYS A 104 -11.46 -40.85 25.99
C LYS A 104 -11.27 -40.30 27.41
N ALA A 105 -10.70 -39.09 27.54
CA ALA A 105 -10.52 -38.45 28.83
C ALA A 105 -11.86 -38.26 29.59
N ASN A 106 -12.87 -37.74 28.89
CA ASN A 106 -14.20 -37.54 29.45
C ASN A 106 -14.94 -38.86 29.75
N ALA A 107 -14.68 -39.94 29.00
CA ALA A 107 -15.28 -41.25 29.25
C ALA A 107 -14.71 -41.90 30.51
N ILE A 108 -13.44 -41.64 30.86
CA ILE A 108 -12.77 -42.15 32.07
C ILE A 108 -13.27 -41.40 33.31
N ASP A 109 -13.38 -40.07 33.23
CA ASP A 109 -13.90 -39.24 34.31
C ASP A 109 -14.99 -38.31 33.82
N THR A 110 -16.23 -38.79 33.90
CA THR A 110 -17.43 -38.06 33.48
C THR A 110 -17.83 -36.93 34.42
N THR A 111 -17.19 -36.80 35.56
CA THR A 111 -17.49 -35.74 36.57
C THR A 111 -16.54 -34.55 36.45
N ASN A 112 -15.45 -34.71 35.71
CA ASN A 112 -14.45 -33.67 35.53
C ASN A 112 -14.94 -32.57 34.56
N THR A 113 -15.20 -31.40 35.11
CA THR A 113 -15.71 -30.24 34.34
C THR A 113 -14.71 -29.76 33.28
N TRP A 114 -13.40 -29.83 33.56
CA TRP A 114 -12.36 -29.41 32.64
C TRP A 114 -12.33 -30.29 31.39
N TYR A 115 -12.48 -31.61 31.54
CA TYR A 115 -12.53 -32.54 30.41
C TYR A 115 -13.77 -32.31 29.58
N LYS A 116 -14.92 -32.03 30.18
CA LYS A 116 -16.15 -31.70 29.49
C LYS A 116 -16.03 -30.37 28.74
N MET A 117 -15.44 -29.33 29.34
CA MET A 117 -15.24 -28.02 28.68
C MET A 117 -14.32 -28.15 27.47
N GLN A 118 -13.22 -28.92 27.62
CA GLN A 118 -12.33 -29.17 26.46
C GLN A 118 -13.07 -29.94 25.36
N LEU A 119 -13.82 -30.98 25.73
CA LEU A 119 -14.62 -31.75 24.77
C LEU A 119 -15.64 -30.87 24.06
N GLY A 120 -16.32 -29.98 24.77
CA GLY A 120 -17.28 -29.05 24.19
C GLY A 120 -16.64 -28.14 23.13
N ARG A 121 -15.46 -27.57 23.43
CA ARG A 121 -14.71 -26.74 22.47
C ARG A 121 -14.28 -27.53 21.23
N LEU A 122 -13.84 -28.78 21.39
CA LEU A 122 -13.42 -29.63 20.28
C LEU A 122 -14.62 -30.12 19.45
N LEU A 123 -15.79 -30.37 20.05
CA LEU A 123 -17.02 -30.65 19.33
C LEU A 123 -17.45 -29.46 18.46
N ILE A 124 -17.28 -28.24 18.95
CA ILE A 124 -17.51 -27.01 18.17
C ILE A 124 -16.52 -26.92 17.01
N ALA A 125 -15.21 -27.09 17.30
CA ALA A 125 -14.14 -27.01 16.31
C ALA A 125 -14.29 -28.05 15.18
N THR A 126 -14.88 -29.22 15.49
CA THR A 126 -15.17 -30.29 14.53
C THR A 126 -16.62 -30.27 14.00
N GLN A 127 -17.34 -29.17 14.20
CA GLN A 127 -18.71 -28.92 13.72
C GLN A 127 -19.76 -29.94 14.20
N ARG A 128 -19.53 -30.60 15.35
CA ARG A 128 -20.46 -31.56 15.96
C ARG A 128 -21.39 -30.84 16.93
N TYR A 129 -22.16 -29.87 16.43
CA TYR A 129 -22.92 -28.90 17.22
C TYR A 129 -24.00 -29.53 18.10
N ASP A 130 -24.76 -30.55 17.63
CA ASP A 130 -25.77 -31.23 18.45
C ASP A 130 -25.18 -31.93 19.67
N SER A 131 -24.02 -32.57 19.47
CA SER A 131 -23.28 -33.20 20.58
C SER A 131 -22.75 -32.16 21.56
N ALA A 132 -22.27 -31.02 21.05
CA ALA A 132 -21.83 -29.89 21.86
C ALA A 132 -23.00 -29.32 22.70
N LEU A 133 -24.19 -29.09 22.10
CA LEU A 133 -25.38 -28.63 22.82
C LEU A 133 -25.75 -29.56 23.99
N THR A 134 -25.79 -30.87 23.71
CA THR A 134 -26.08 -31.87 24.73
C THR A 134 -25.09 -31.82 25.88
N LEU A 135 -23.80 -31.59 25.54
CA LEU A 135 -22.74 -31.49 26.54
C LEU A 135 -22.84 -30.19 27.36
N TYR A 136 -23.15 -29.04 26.73
CA TYR A 136 -23.35 -27.79 27.47
C TYR A 136 -24.59 -27.82 28.35
N ASP A 137 -25.62 -28.56 27.98
CA ASP A 137 -26.77 -28.85 28.88
C ASP A 137 -26.33 -29.63 30.14
N GLN A 138 -25.43 -30.58 29.99
CA GLN A 138 -24.84 -31.28 31.13
C GLN A 138 -23.98 -30.37 32.00
N LEU A 139 -23.12 -29.54 31.35
CA LEU A 139 -22.26 -28.59 32.05
C LEU A 139 -23.07 -27.57 32.88
N ILE A 140 -24.16 -27.02 32.29
CA ILE A 140 -25.08 -26.11 32.98
C ILE A 140 -25.75 -26.80 34.17
N ARG A 141 -26.14 -28.07 34.03
CA ARG A 141 -26.70 -28.85 35.16
C ARG A 141 -25.69 -29.14 36.27
N MET A 142 -24.43 -29.41 35.90
CA MET A 142 -23.34 -29.69 36.85
C MET A 142 -22.83 -28.41 37.52
N ASN A 143 -22.68 -27.34 36.76
CA ASN A 143 -22.23 -26.06 37.28
C ASN A 143 -23.14 -24.93 36.75
N PRO A 144 -24.31 -24.74 37.37
CA PRO A 144 -25.28 -23.76 36.93
C PRO A 144 -24.86 -22.30 37.16
N ASN A 145 -23.76 -22.07 37.91
CA ASN A 145 -23.25 -20.74 38.24
C ASN A 145 -22.08 -20.29 37.35
N ASP A 146 -21.84 -20.98 36.25
CA ASP A 146 -20.83 -20.61 35.28
C ASP A 146 -21.47 -19.95 34.03
N PRO A 147 -21.38 -18.62 33.88
CA PRO A 147 -22.01 -17.91 32.79
C PRO A 147 -21.40 -18.27 31.41
N ASP A 148 -20.17 -18.75 31.35
CA ASP A 148 -19.53 -19.15 30.09
C ASP A 148 -20.25 -20.34 29.44
N ASN A 149 -20.82 -21.25 30.21
CA ASN A 149 -21.58 -22.38 29.68
C ASN A 149 -22.84 -21.91 28.94
N TYR A 150 -23.50 -20.89 29.46
CA TYR A 150 -24.67 -20.28 28.78
C TYR A 150 -24.24 -19.53 27.52
N ARG A 151 -23.16 -18.78 27.59
CA ARG A 151 -22.62 -18.07 26.43
C ARG A 151 -22.27 -19.01 25.28
N LEU A 152 -21.55 -20.08 25.55
CA LEU A 152 -21.16 -21.06 24.55
C LEU A 152 -22.36 -21.81 23.97
N LYS A 153 -23.36 -22.11 24.81
CA LYS A 153 -24.63 -22.69 24.33
C LYS A 153 -25.40 -21.73 23.44
N ALA A 154 -25.44 -20.44 23.76
CA ALA A 154 -26.09 -19.43 22.93
C ALA A 154 -25.37 -19.27 21.58
N LEU A 155 -24.04 -19.23 21.58
CA LEU A 155 -23.23 -19.21 20.35
C LEU A 155 -23.51 -20.42 19.45
N LEU A 156 -23.68 -21.60 20.04
CA LEU A 156 -24.02 -22.81 19.26
C LEU A 156 -25.39 -22.69 18.58
N TYR A 157 -26.40 -22.19 19.30
CA TYR A 157 -27.71 -21.97 18.70
C TYR A 157 -27.66 -20.91 17.58
N ASP A 158 -26.86 -19.86 17.75
CA ASP A 158 -26.66 -18.84 16.71
C ASP A 158 -26.02 -19.45 15.45
N GLN A 159 -24.95 -20.24 15.63
CA GLN A 159 -24.30 -20.95 14.51
C GLN A 159 -25.19 -21.96 13.79
N LEU A 160 -26.14 -22.54 14.52
CA LEU A 160 -27.15 -23.43 13.95
C LEU A 160 -28.31 -22.68 13.28
N GLY A 161 -28.27 -21.36 13.21
CA GLY A 161 -29.34 -20.53 12.65
C GLY A 161 -30.61 -20.54 13.49
N GLN A 162 -30.49 -20.74 14.82
CA GLN A 162 -31.60 -20.76 15.78
C GLN A 162 -31.46 -19.60 16.79
N PRO A 163 -31.46 -18.33 16.32
CA PRO A 163 -31.19 -17.15 17.15
C PRO A 163 -32.21 -16.96 18.29
N GLU A 164 -33.45 -17.37 18.10
CA GLU A 164 -34.48 -17.28 19.16
C GLU A 164 -34.12 -18.16 20.37
N LYS A 165 -33.61 -19.38 20.13
CA LYS A 165 -33.11 -20.22 21.22
C LYS A 165 -31.84 -19.69 21.86
N ALA A 166 -30.98 -19.05 21.08
CA ALA A 166 -29.83 -18.36 21.62
C ALA A 166 -30.24 -17.23 22.58
N LEU A 167 -31.25 -16.43 22.19
CA LEU A 167 -31.84 -15.39 23.03
C LEU A 167 -32.41 -15.95 24.33
N GLU A 168 -33.20 -17.03 24.26
CA GLU A 168 -33.77 -17.72 25.46
C GLU A 168 -32.67 -18.14 26.46
N VAL A 169 -31.56 -18.66 25.95
CA VAL A 169 -30.42 -19.05 26.77
C VAL A 169 -29.76 -17.83 27.44
N LEU A 170 -29.58 -16.74 26.70
CA LEU A 170 -29.00 -15.49 27.24
C LEU A 170 -29.91 -14.82 28.26
N GLU A 171 -31.24 -14.81 28.02
CA GLU A 171 -32.24 -14.33 28.98
C GLU A 171 -32.25 -15.17 30.28
N THR A 172 -32.12 -16.49 30.12
CA THR A 172 -32.00 -17.38 31.28
C THR A 172 -30.73 -17.05 32.12
N ALA A 173 -29.62 -16.77 31.41
CA ALA A 173 -28.39 -16.38 32.07
C ALA A 173 -28.51 -15.01 32.78
N GLU A 174 -29.13 -14.04 32.12
CA GLU A 174 -29.36 -12.70 32.66
C GLU A 174 -30.26 -12.73 33.91
N ASN A 175 -31.35 -13.49 33.87
CA ASN A 175 -32.24 -13.69 35.03
C ASN A 175 -31.51 -14.31 36.24
N ARG A 176 -30.45 -15.12 35.98
CA ARG A 176 -29.70 -15.78 37.02
C ARG A 176 -28.56 -14.97 37.58
N PHE A 177 -27.83 -14.27 36.71
CA PHE A 177 -26.57 -13.60 37.08
C PHE A 177 -26.67 -12.08 37.11
N GLY A 178 -27.79 -11.52 36.66
CA GLY A 178 -27.85 -10.11 36.28
C GLY A 178 -27.15 -9.84 34.96
N ILE A 179 -26.89 -8.58 34.71
CA ILE A 179 -26.26 -8.14 33.46
C ILE A 179 -24.77 -8.47 33.47
N ILE A 180 -24.34 -9.35 32.59
CA ILE A 180 -22.93 -9.63 32.29
C ILE A 180 -22.62 -9.05 30.93
N GLU A 181 -21.67 -8.12 30.88
CA GLU A 181 -21.37 -7.32 29.68
C GLU A 181 -21.19 -8.18 28.40
N LEU A 182 -20.42 -9.26 28.48
CA LEU A 182 -20.15 -10.15 27.36
C LEU A 182 -21.41 -10.85 26.84
N LEU A 183 -22.33 -11.25 27.73
CA LEU A 183 -23.59 -11.90 27.39
C LEU A 183 -24.59 -10.90 26.79
N ALA A 184 -24.69 -9.74 27.41
CA ALA A 184 -25.57 -8.66 26.95
C ALA A 184 -25.12 -8.12 25.59
N SER A 185 -23.82 -7.95 25.34
CA SER A 185 -23.30 -7.57 24.02
C SER A 185 -23.64 -8.61 22.95
N HIS A 186 -23.54 -9.91 23.26
CA HIS A 186 -23.98 -10.97 22.34
C HIS A 186 -25.48 -10.94 22.10
N LYS A 187 -26.29 -10.67 23.14
CA LYS A 187 -27.75 -10.51 23.05
C LYS A 187 -28.11 -9.35 22.11
N VAL A 188 -27.42 -8.19 22.23
CA VAL A 188 -27.63 -7.06 21.30
C VAL A 188 -27.34 -7.47 19.87
N GLN A 189 -26.23 -8.19 19.61
CA GLN A 189 -25.89 -8.64 18.28
C GLN A 189 -26.94 -9.58 17.68
N LEU A 190 -27.44 -10.52 18.47
CA LEU A 190 -28.53 -11.43 18.03
C LEU A 190 -29.81 -10.68 17.74
N LEU A 191 -30.19 -9.72 18.58
CA LEU A 191 -31.37 -8.88 18.36
C LEU A 191 -31.26 -8.04 17.10
N LEU A 192 -30.04 -7.55 16.78
CA LEU A 192 -29.79 -6.86 15.52
C LEU A 192 -29.92 -7.80 14.32
N ASN A 193 -29.32 -8.99 14.38
CA ASN A 193 -29.36 -9.98 13.31
C ASN A 193 -30.80 -10.46 13.02
N THR A 194 -31.64 -10.51 14.06
CA THR A 194 -33.06 -10.87 13.97
C THR A 194 -33.99 -9.67 13.74
N GLN A 195 -33.42 -8.47 13.49
CA GLN A 195 -34.17 -7.23 13.22
C GLN A 195 -35.10 -6.78 14.37
N GLN A 196 -34.80 -7.18 15.60
CA GLN A 196 -35.55 -6.78 16.80
C GLN A 196 -34.98 -5.47 17.36
N PHE A 197 -35.04 -4.39 16.56
CA PHE A 197 -34.32 -3.14 16.83
C PHE A 197 -34.72 -2.46 18.15
N ASP A 198 -35.99 -2.47 18.51
CA ASP A 198 -36.45 -1.85 19.77
C ASP A 198 -35.84 -2.56 21.01
N ARG A 199 -35.77 -3.88 20.97
CA ARG A 199 -35.15 -4.67 22.03
C ARG A 199 -33.63 -4.46 22.06
N ALA A 200 -32.99 -4.48 20.88
CA ALA A 200 -31.56 -4.21 20.77
C ALA A 200 -31.20 -2.83 21.34
N MET A 201 -32.04 -1.81 21.09
CA MET A 201 -31.86 -0.47 21.60
C MET A 201 -31.99 -0.43 23.15
N ALA A 202 -32.99 -1.12 23.71
CA ALA A 202 -33.17 -1.20 25.16
C ALA A 202 -31.97 -1.85 25.84
N GLU A 203 -31.48 -2.97 25.30
CA GLU A 203 -30.29 -3.67 25.80
C GLU A 203 -29.01 -2.83 25.69
N ALA A 204 -28.81 -2.15 24.55
CA ALA A 204 -27.63 -1.30 24.36
C ALA A 204 -27.62 -0.09 25.31
N ARG A 205 -28.78 0.50 25.60
CA ARG A 205 -28.90 1.56 26.62
C ARG A 205 -28.54 1.02 28.00
N MET A 206 -29.05 -0.15 28.35
CA MET A 206 -28.78 -0.79 29.64
C MET A 206 -27.28 -1.13 29.79
N LEU A 207 -26.61 -1.54 28.70
CA LEU A 207 -25.17 -1.77 28.67
C LEU A 207 -24.40 -0.48 29.01
N VAL A 208 -24.75 0.63 28.37
CA VAL A 208 -24.10 1.93 28.63
C VAL A 208 -24.31 2.42 30.07
N GLU A 209 -25.52 2.23 30.61
CA GLU A 209 -25.85 2.61 31.99
C GLU A 209 -25.10 1.74 33.02
N THR A 210 -24.97 0.42 32.75
CA THR A 210 -24.34 -0.52 33.66
C THR A 210 -22.82 -0.49 33.57
N PHE A 211 -22.26 -0.30 32.37
CA PHE A 211 -20.82 -0.30 32.07
C PHE A 211 -20.38 1.00 31.36
N PRO A 212 -20.43 2.15 32.06
CA PRO A 212 -20.23 3.47 31.45
C PRO A 212 -18.79 3.79 31.06
N TYR A 213 -17.84 2.92 31.37
CA TYR A 213 -16.41 3.12 31.06
C TYR A 213 -15.91 2.22 29.91
N ASN A 214 -16.79 1.45 29.29
CA ASN A 214 -16.47 0.70 28.09
C ASN A 214 -16.92 1.45 26.85
N GLU A 215 -15.96 1.92 26.06
CA GLU A 215 -16.23 2.66 24.83
C GLU A 215 -17.01 1.88 23.77
N ASP A 216 -16.82 0.54 23.72
CA ASP A 216 -17.51 -0.31 22.74
C ASP A 216 -19.03 -0.29 22.91
N ASN A 217 -19.53 -0.16 24.15
CA ASN A 217 -20.96 -0.08 24.41
C ASN A 217 -21.59 1.18 23.79
N TYR A 218 -20.87 2.31 23.89
CA TYR A 218 -21.29 3.57 23.25
C TYR A 218 -21.22 3.48 21.73
N VAL A 219 -20.23 2.77 21.17
CA VAL A 219 -20.15 2.55 19.72
C VAL A 219 -21.37 1.77 19.22
N VAL A 220 -21.73 0.67 19.89
CA VAL A 220 -22.92 -0.12 19.55
C VAL A 220 -24.19 0.71 19.61
N LEU A 221 -24.36 1.50 20.68
CA LEU A 221 -25.51 2.38 20.82
C LEU A 221 -25.54 3.48 19.74
N ALA A 222 -24.39 4.02 19.37
CA ALA A 222 -24.26 4.99 18.29
C ALA A 222 -24.63 4.40 16.93
N GLU A 223 -24.15 3.18 16.64
CA GLU A 223 -24.48 2.45 15.42
C GLU A 223 -25.99 2.21 15.31
N LEU A 224 -26.66 1.81 16.40
CA LEU A 224 -28.11 1.67 16.46
C LEU A 224 -28.85 2.98 16.19
N TYR A 225 -28.44 4.08 16.83
CA TYR A 225 -29.03 5.40 16.56
C TYR A 225 -28.81 5.84 15.10
N ALA A 226 -27.64 5.55 14.53
CA ALA A 226 -27.36 5.86 13.13
C ALA A 226 -28.25 5.05 12.17
N MET A 227 -28.48 3.76 12.45
CA MET A 227 -29.40 2.91 11.68
C MET A 227 -30.84 3.44 11.72
N MET A 228 -31.27 4.03 12.84
CA MET A 228 -32.59 4.64 13.00
C MET A 228 -32.64 6.10 12.51
N ASN A 229 -31.60 6.62 11.85
CA ASN A 229 -31.45 8.00 11.41
C ASN A 229 -31.54 9.04 12.55
N MET A 230 -31.27 8.64 13.79
CA MET A 230 -31.18 9.52 14.96
C MET A 230 -29.77 10.11 15.07
N ASN A 231 -29.37 10.87 14.05
CA ASN A 231 -27.98 11.27 13.82
C ASN A 231 -27.33 12.06 14.98
N ASN A 232 -28.10 12.91 15.68
CA ASN A 232 -27.58 13.66 16.83
C ASN A 232 -27.20 12.73 17.99
N LEU A 233 -28.06 11.77 18.30
CA LEU A 233 -27.80 10.78 19.36
C LEU A 233 -26.67 9.84 18.98
N ALA A 234 -26.56 9.48 17.70
CA ALA A 234 -25.42 8.70 17.20
C ALA A 234 -24.12 9.46 17.43
N GLN A 235 -24.07 10.74 17.03
CA GLN A 235 -22.89 11.59 17.23
C GLN A 235 -22.50 11.71 18.70
N GLU A 236 -23.46 12.00 19.59
CA GLU A 236 -23.21 12.12 21.04
C GLU A 236 -22.58 10.85 21.62
N ASN A 237 -23.04 9.68 21.19
CA ASN A 237 -22.50 8.41 21.65
C ASN A 237 -21.12 8.09 21.06
N TYR A 238 -20.85 8.41 19.78
CA TYR A 238 -19.49 8.33 19.25
C TYR A 238 -18.53 9.28 19.98
N ASP A 239 -18.95 10.50 20.27
CA ASP A 239 -18.14 11.46 21.02
C ASP A 239 -17.85 10.94 22.44
N LYS A 240 -18.85 10.30 23.06
CA LYS A 240 -18.67 9.68 24.37
C LYS A 240 -17.68 8.52 24.31
N ALA A 241 -17.80 7.63 23.34
CA ALA A 241 -16.84 6.54 23.11
C ALA A 241 -15.41 7.07 22.97
N LEU A 242 -15.21 8.09 22.14
CA LEU A 242 -13.89 8.70 21.92
C LEU A 242 -13.40 9.53 23.11
N SER A 243 -14.29 10.00 23.97
CA SER A 243 -13.88 10.64 25.25
C SER A 243 -13.31 9.64 26.24
N ILE A 244 -13.75 8.38 26.19
CA ILE A 244 -13.24 7.29 27.03
C ILE A 244 -11.92 6.77 26.44
N ASN A 245 -11.91 6.48 25.14
CA ASN A 245 -10.73 6.02 24.43
C ASN A 245 -10.56 6.78 23.09
N PRO A 246 -9.76 7.86 23.06
CA PRO A 246 -9.54 8.67 21.86
C PRO A 246 -8.90 7.90 20.69
N ASN A 247 -8.26 6.78 20.96
CA ASN A 247 -7.59 5.93 20.00
C ASN A 247 -8.34 4.60 19.72
N SER A 248 -9.60 4.50 20.11
CA SER A 248 -10.41 3.32 19.76
C SER A 248 -10.55 3.20 18.25
N MET A 249 -9.90 2.19 17.69
CA MET A 249 -9.96 1.91 16.25
C MET A 249 -11.39 1.62 15.81
N ARG A 250 -12.15 0.89 16.63
CA ARG A 250 -13.56 0.58 16.37
C ARG A 250 -14.42 1.84 16.33
N ALA A 251 -14.31 2.69 17.36
CA ALA A 251 -15.07 3.93 17.43
C ALA A 251 -14.75 4.87 16.25
N LEU A 252 -13.45 5.03 15.91
CA LEU A 252 -13.04 5.86 14.78
C LEU A 252 -13.51 5.29 13.44
N ALA A 253 -13.45 3.96 13.24
CA ALA A 253 -13.89 3.34 12.01
C ALA A 253 -15.41 3.47 11.83
N SER A 254 -16.21 3.17 12.87
CA SER A 254 -17.67 3.31 12.83
C SER A 254 -18.10 4.77 12.64
N LEU A 255 -17.43 5.72 13.30
CA LEU A 255 -17.68 7.16 13.12
C LEU A 255 -17.32 7.64 11.72
N ASN A 256 -16.22 7.12 11.15
CA ASN A 256 -15.83 7.42 9.78
C ASN A 256 -16.90 6.98 8.79
N ASP A 257 -17.39 5.74 8.91
CA ASP A 257 -18.49 5.23 8.09
C ASP A 257 -19.80 6.02 8.29
N PHE A 258 -20.07 6.46 9.51
CA PHE A 258 -21.21 7.31 9.81
C PHE A 258 -21.15 8.64 9.03
N TYR A 259 -20.03 9.36 9.06
CA TYR A 259 -19.86 10.60 8.29
C TYR A 259 -19.89 10.38 6.78
N LYS A 260 -19.33 9.25 6.29
CA LYS A 260 -19.40 8.87 4.88
C LYS A 260 -20.84 8.73 4.41
N ARG A 261 -21.71 8.06 5.20
CA ARG A 261 -23.16 7.92 4.89
C ARG A 261 -23.91 9.25 4.93
N GLN A 262 -23.48 10.19 5.77
CA GLN A 262 -24.03 11.54 5.87
C GLN A 262 -23.56 12.45 4.72
N ASN A 263 -22.64 12.03 3.87
CA ASN A 263 -21.91 12.84 2.90
C ASN A 263 -21.17 14.04 3.53
N ASP A 264 -20.82 13.96 4.80
CA ASP A 264 -19.99 14.94 5.50
C ASP A 264 -18.51 14.63 5.24
N ASN A 265 -18.06 15.05 4.07
CA ASN A 265 -16.72 14.74 3.59
C ASN A 265 -15.61 15.33 4.47
N ILE A 266 -15.87 16.47 5.11
CA ILE A 266 -14.89 17.13 5.98
C ILE A 266 -14.65 16.26 7.21
N ARG A 267 -15.68 15.96 7.98
CA ARG A 267 -15.56 15.12 9.19
C ARG A 267 -15.17 13.68 8.87
N PHE A 268 -15.60 13.16 7.73
CA PHE A 268 -15.15 11.86 7.22
C PHE A 268 -13.62 11.81 7.06
N LEU A 269 -13.01 12.79 6.38
CA LEU A 269 -11.55 12.83 6.15
C LEU A 269 -10.77 13.18 7.42
N GLU A 270 -11.30 14.05 8.30
CA GLU A 270 -10.71 14.32 9.61
C GLU A 270 -10.66 13.07 10.50
N THR A 271 -11.75 12.29 10.51
CA THR A 271 -11.80 11.02 11.25
C THR A 271 -10.87 9.97 10.64
N ALA A 272 -10.82 9.89 9.32
CA ALA A 272 -9.85 9.05 8.61
C ALA A 272 -8.40 9.42 8.96
N SER A 273 -8.10 10.72 9.09
CA SER A 273 -6.77 11.18 9.50
C SER A 273 -6.40 10.73 10.93
N LYS A 274 -7.37 10.72 11.86
CA LYS A 274 -7.17 10.17 13.21
C LYS A 274 -6.91 8.66 13.14
N LEU A 275 -7.70 7.93 12.36
CA LEU A 275 -7.54 6.48 12.16
C LEU A 275 -6.17 6.14 11.54
N PHE A 276 -5.68 6.97 10.62
CA PHE A 276 -4.39 6.78 9.96
C PHE A 276 -3.18 6.94 10.89
N ARG A 277 -3.32 7.67 11.99
CA ARG A 277 -2.28 7.79 13.03
C ARG A 277 -2.11 6.52 13.86
N LEU A 278 -3.13 5.65 13.90
CA LEU A 278 -3.07 4.40 14.65
C LEU A 278 -2.19 3.39 13.90
N LYS A 279 -1.13 2.89 14.54
CA LYS A 279 -0.24 1.89 13.94
C LYS A 279 -0.90 0.50 13.81
N GLU A 280 -1.86 0.21 14.65
CA GLU A 280 -2.67 -1.02 14.62
C GLU A 280 -3.54 -1.11 13.37
N PHE A 281 -3.92 0.03 12.78
CA PHE A 281 -4.61 0.06 11.49
C PHE A 281 -3.59 -0.17 10.37
N PRO A 282 -3.70 -1.25 9.56
CA PRO A 282 -2.65 -1.65 8.63
C PRO A 282 -2.38 -0.60 7.54
N LEU A 283 -1.10 -0.38 7.23
CA LEU A 283 -0.69 0.58 6.19
C LEU A 283 -1.32 0.25 4.83
N GLU A 284 -1.37 -1.01 4.44
CA GLU A 284 -1.98 -1.42 3.16
C GLU A 284 -3.46 -0.99 3.05
N THR A 285 -4.19 -1.08 4.16
CA THR A 285 -5.59 -0.63 4.22
C THR A 285 -5.70 0.89 4.07
N LYS A 286 -4.76 1.65 4.68
CA LYS A 286 -4.71 3.11 4.57
C LYS A 286 -4.39 3.56 3.15
N LEU A 287 -3.43 2.91 2.50
CA LEU A 287 -3.06 3.20 1.11
C LEU A 287 -4.22 2.92 0.17
N LYS A 288 -4.85 1.74 0.30
CA LYS A 288 -6.02 1.39 -0.49
C LYS A 288 -7.18 2.37 -0.31
N PHE A 289 -7.47 2.76 0.95
CA PHE A 289 -8.49 3.77 1.26
C PHE A 289 -8.21 5.10 0.53
N TYR A 290 -6.96 5.58 0.57
CA TYR A 290 -6.58 6.79 -0.13
C TYR A 290 -6.69 6.66 -1.66
N GLU A 291 -6.25 5.55 -2.22
CA GLU A 291 -6.33 5.26 -3.66
C GLU A 291 -7.78 5.24 -4.15
N GLU A 292 -8.69 4.62 -3.39
CA GLU A 292 -10.13 4.61 -3.73
C GLU A 292 -10.72 6.02 -3.80
N LEU A 293 -10.36 6.90 -2.86
CA LEU A 293 -10.78 8.30 -2.88
C LEU A 293 -10.18 9.06 -4.07
N PHE A 294 -8.92 8.78 -4.39
CA PHE A 294 -8.20 9.45 -5.47
C PHE A 294 -8.75 9.12 -6.86
N GLN A 295 -9.44 7.98 -7.03
CA GLN A 295 -10.13 7.62 -8.28
C GLN A 295 -11.29 8.56 -8.64
N ASN A 296 -11.74 9.41 -7.73
CA ASN A 296 -12.78 10.40 -7.98
C ASN A 296 -12.20 11.83 -8.06
N PRO A 297 -11.89 12.36 -9.26
CA PRO A 297 -11.26 13.68 -9.39
C PRO A 297 -12.09 14.83 -8.84
N SER A 298 -13.43 14.73 -8.89
CA SER A 298 -14.33 15.75 -8.32
C SER A 298 -14.26 15.74 -6.80
N PHE A 299 -14.21 14.58 -6.18
CA PHE A 299 -14.04 14.45 -4.74
C PHE A 299 -12.70 15.04 -4.28
N VAL A 300 -11.61 14.69 -4.95
CA VAL A 300 -10.25 15.18 -4.65
C VAL A 300 -10.21 16.72 -4.76
N ARG A 301 -10.76 17.29 -5.83
CA ARG A 301 -10.77 18.73 -6.04
C ARG A 301 -11.54 19.48 -4.94
N ASN A 302 -12.71 18.96 -4.58
CA ASN A 302 -13.57 19.58 -3.58
C ASN A 302 -13.04 19.46 -2.14
N ASN A 303 -12.19 18.44 -1.88
CA ASN A 303 -11.65 18.16 -0.55
C ASN A 303 -10.12 18.19 -0.53
N PHE A 304 -9.50 19.00 -1.41
CA PHE A 304 -8.06 19.00 -1.64
C PHE A 304 -7.25 19.17 -0.36
N ILE A 305 -7.64 20.10 0.52
CA ILE A 305 -6.95 20.39 1.78
C ILE A 305 -6.99 19.16 2.71
N GLN A 306 -8.16 18.55 2.89
CA GLN A 306 -8.35 17.40 3.77
C GLN A 306 -7.64 16.16 3.23
N MET A 307 -7.64 15.95 1.91
CA MET A 307 -6.85 14.92 1.25
C MET A 307 -5.35 15.12 1.49
N GLY A 308 -4.89 16.37 1.49
CA GLY A 308 -3.52 16.73 1.83
C GLY A 308 -3.14 16.39 3.27
N GLU A 309 -4.01 16.69 4.23
CA GLU A 309 -3.79 16.30 5.63
C GLU A 309 -3.73 14.77 5.81
N LEU A 310 -4.50 14.03 5.03
CA LEU A 310 -4.50 12.57 5.07
C LEU A 310 -3.15 12.00 4.61
N VAL A 311 -2.63 12.44 3.44
CA VAL A 311 -1.32 11.99 2.95
C VAL A 311 -0.16 12.49 3.80
N ARG A 312 -0.26 13.71 4.33
CA ARG A 312 0.72 14.24 5.29
C ARG A 312 0.78 13.37 6.54
N THR A 313 -0.38 12.95 7.04
CA THR A 313 -0.47 12.05 8.19
C THR A 313 0.19 10.69 7.88
N LEU A 314 0.00 10.14 6.68
CA LEU A 314 0.68 8.93 6.24
C LEU A 314 2.21 9.11 6.24
N ALA A 315 2.71 10.16 5.59
CA ALA A 315 4.13 10.42 5.49
C ALA A 315 4.81 10.63 6.87
N ILE A 316 4.11 11.27 7.82
CA ILE A 316 4.62 11.45 9.19
C ILE A 316 4.58 10.14 9.99
N THR A 317 3.55 9.31 9.80
CA THR A 317 3.37 8.06 10.56
C THR A 317 4.30 6.96 10.05
N TYR A 318 4.61 6.97 8.76
CA TYR A 318 5.45 5.97 8.07
C TYR A 318 6.54 6.66 7.23
N PRO A 319 7.49 7.37 7.86
CA PRO A 319 8.49 8.17 7.15
C PRO A 319 9.47 7.32 6.32
N GLU A 320 9.62 6.04 6.64
CA GLU A 320 10.52 5.12 5.92
C GLU A 320 9.84 4.44 4.71
N ASP A 321 8.51 4.58 4.56
CA ASP A 321 7.80 3.98 3.44
C ASP A 321 7.67 4.99 2.30
N LEU A 322 8.38 4.70 1.20
CA LEU A 322 8.46 5.59 0.05
C LEU A 322 7.13 5.83 -0.67
N ARG A 323 6.17 4.92 -0.53
CA ARG A 323 4.83 5.10 -1.11
C ARG A 323 4.11 6.26 -0.44
N THR A 324 4.25 6.38 0.89
CA THR A 324 3.65 7.50 1.64
C THR A 324 4.34 8.83 1.34
N LEU A 325 5.66 8.79 1.14
CA LEU A 325 6.45 9.93 0.72
C LEU A 325 6.04 10.41 -0.67
N ASP A 326 5.94 9.49 -1.64
CA ASP A 326 5.55 9.77 -3.02
C ASP A 326 4.14 10.37 -3.10
N LEU A 327 3.18 9.80 -2.36
CA LEU A 327 1.82 10.34 -2.29
C LEU A 327 1.81 11.79 -1.77
N TYR A 328 2.60 12.08 -0.74
CA TYR A 328 2.67 13.43 -0.18
C TYR A 328 3.38 14.41 -1.13
N ALA A 329 4.46 13.97 -1.78
CA ALA A 329 5.16 14.78 -2.79
C ALA A 329 4.25 15.12 -3.98
N ARG A 330 3.51 14.15 -4.51
CA ARG A 330 2.52 14.37 -5.59
C ARG A 330 1.43 15.37 -5.17
N TYR A 331 0.94 15.28 -3.94
CA TYR A 331 0.00 16.26 -3.42
C TYR A 331 0.61 17.68 -3.41
N LEU A 332 1.85 17.82 -2.92
CA LEU A 332 2.56 19.10 -2.90
C LEU A 332 2.76 19.68 -4.32
N ILE A 333 3.13 18.83 -5.27
CA ILE A 333 3.28 19.22 -6.69
C ILE A 333 1.95 19.68 -7.27
N ALA A 334 0.86 18.92 -7.04
CA ALA A 334 -0.48 19.28 -7.50
C ALA A 334 -0.98 20.60 -6.90
N GLY A 335 -0.55 20.93 -5.68
CA GLY A 335 -0.80 22.20 -5.01
C GLY A 335 0.16 23.33 -5.39
N GLY A 336 1.06 23.12 -6.36
CA GLY A 336 2.04 24.12 -6.80
C GLY A 336 3.24 24.29 -5.86
N SER A 337 3.37 23.45 -4.82
CA SER A 337 4.43 23.53 -3.80
C SER A 337 5.64 22.67 -4.17
N ILE A 338 6.16 22.85 -5.40
CA ILE A 338 7.26 22.03 -5.97
C ILE A 338 8.53 22.07 -5.08
N GLU A 339 8.84 23.24 -4.50
CA GLU A 339 9.98 23.37 -3.59
C GLU A 339 9.87 22.49 -2.34
N GLN A 340 8.67 22.39 -1.76
CA GLN A 340 8.44 21.55 -0.59
C GLN A 340 8.52 20.07 -0.95
N ALA A 341 7.99 19.66 -2.11
CA ALA A 341 8.13 18.30 -2.62
C ALA A 341 9.60 17.94 -2.85
N LEU A 342 10.36 18.87 -3.44
CA LEU A 342 11.79 18.72 -3.67
C LEU A 342 12.58 18.56 -2.37
N GLN A 343 12.31 19.39 -1.36
CA GLN A 343 12.93 19.27 -0.04
C GLN A 343 12.59 17.94 0.64
N LEU A 344 11.34 17.50 0.51
CA LEU A 344 10.90 16.22 1.03
C LEU A 344 11.71 15.06 0.42
N TYR A 345 11.86 14.99 -0.91
CA TYR A 345 12.68 13.97 -1.55
C TYR A 345 14.16 14.07 -1.19
N LYS A 346 14.72 15.29 -1.16
CA LYS A 346 16.12 15.51 -0.78
C LYS A 346 16.45 15.05 0.64
N SER A 347 15.51 15.22 1.59
CA SER A 347 15.68 14.77 2.97
C SER A 347 15.74 13.24 3.11
N HIS A 348 15.24 12.50 2.10
CA HIS A 348 15.23 11.03 2.07
C HIS A 348 16.34 10.43 1.18
N VAL A 349 17.18 11.25 0.58
CA VAL A 349 18.43 10.78 -0.08
C VAL A 349 19.43 10.42 1.00
N THR A 350 19.32 9.20 1.53
CA THR A 350 20.25 8.64 2.52
C THR A 350 21.03 7.47 1.94
N ASP A 351 22.17 7.13 2.53
CA ASP A 351 22.98 5.99 2.06
C ASP A 351 22.29 4.64 2.21
N SER A 352 21.27 4.56 3.04
CA SER A 352 20.54 3.33 3.35
C SER A 352 19.43 2.95 2.36
N ILE A 353 18.96 3.88 1.50
CA ILE A 353 17.86 3.62 0.56
C ILE A 353 18.27 4.03 -0.85
N PRO A 354 18.96 3.18 -1.62
CA PRO A 354 19.31 3.46 -3.00
C PRO A 354 18.08 3.25 -3.89
N GLN A 355 17.19 4.23 -3.98
CA GLN A 355 16.08 4.17 -4.92
C GLN A 355 16.31 5.17 -6.05
N LYS A 356 16.57 4.65 -7.25
CA LYS A 356 16.72 5.40 -8.50
C LYS A 356 15.59 6.38 -8.73
N GLN A 357 14.34 5.99 -8.36
CA GLN A 357 13.15 6.81 -8.59
C GLN A 357 13.25 8.17 -7.87
N ILE A 358 13.71 8.22 -6.63
CA ILE A 358 13.88 9.49 -5.89
C ILE A 358 14.83 10.43 -6.61
N PHE A 359 15.92 9.91 -7.17
CA PHE A 359 16.85 10.74 -7.95
C PHE A 359 16.21 11.25 -9.23
N ASN A 360 15.45 10.41 -9.94
CA ASN A 360 14.74 10.83 -11.15
C ASN A 360 13.73 11.95 -10.83
N ASP A 361 13.00 11.84 -9.71
CA ASP A 361 12.03 12.86 -9.29
C ASP A 361 12.72 14.17 -8.91
N ILE A 362 13.84 14.12 -8.16
CA ILE A 362 14.64 15.31 -7.83
C ILE A 362 15.18 15.95 -9.11
N ILE A 363 15.80 15.17 -9.99
CA ILE A 363 16.39 15.64 -11.25
C ILE A 363 15.31 16.28 -12.13
N GLY A 364 14.13 15.62 -12.25
CA GLY A 364 13.01 16.14 -13.03
C GLY A 364 12.48 17.49 -12.50
N MET A 365 12.31 17.61 -11.18
CA MET A 365 11.86 18.86 -10.56
C MET A 365 12.89 19.98 -10.67
N GLU A 366 14.18 19.68 -10.45
CA GLU A 366 15.24 20.67 -10.62
C GLU A 366 15.38 21.14 -12.09
N ALA A 367 15.19 20.21 -13.04
CA ALA A 367 15.16 20.55 -14.46
C ALA A 367 13.96 21.45 -14.82
N TYR A 368 12.76 21.12 -14.27
CA TYR A 368 11.58 21.98 -14.41
C TYR A 368 11.81 23.39 -13.87
N LEU A 369 12.52 23.51 -12.75
CA LEU A 369 12.90 24.78 -12.13
C LEU A 369 14.11 25.44 -12.86
N LYS A 370 14.62 24.86 -13.94
CA LYS A 370 15.75 25.33 -14.74
C LYS A 370 17.05 25.52 -13.95
N ARG A 371 17.30 24.67 -12.95
CA ARG A 371 18.49 24.72 -12.06
C ARG A 371 19.57 23.77 -12.54
N ALA A 372 20.28 24.15 -13.60
CA ALA A 372 21.28 23.31 -14.25
C ALA A 372 22.33 22.71 -13.29
N ASP A 373 22.92 23.54 -12.40
CA ASP A 373 23.92 23.09 -11.43
C ASP A 373 23.39 22.03 -10.46
N SER A 374 22.11 22.17 -10.07
CA SER A 374 21.45 21.22 -9.16
C SER A 374 21.16 19.90 -9.87
N VAL A 375 20.67 19.97 -11.11
CA VAL A 375 20.46 18.77 -11.97
C VAL A 375 21.78 18.03 -12.16
N ASP A 376 22.87 18.76 -12.49
CA ASP A 376 24.20 18.19 -12.64
C ASP A 376 24.70 17.51 -11.37
N LYS A 377 24.53 18.15 -10.23
CA LYS A 377 24.87 17.60 -8.90
C LYS A 377 24.13 16.29 -8.61
N TYR A 378 22.79 16.29 -8.74
CA TYR A 378 21.99 15.10 -8.38
C TYR A 378 22.14 13.95 -9.37
N THR A 379 22.37 14.23 -10.66
CA THR A 379 22.73 13.18 -11.62
C THR A 379 24.09 12.57 -11.30
N THR A 380 25.06 13.38 -10.83
CA THR A 380 26.37 12.88 -10.41
C THR A 380 26.24 11.96 -9.19
N ILE A 381 25.54 12.40 -8.14
CA ILE A 381 25.29 11.58 -6.94
C ILE A 381 24.54 10.29 -7.30
N ALA A 382 23.55 10.38 -8.20
CA ALA A 382 22.84 9.20 -8.67
C ALA A 382 23.77 8.21 -9.39
N LEU A 383 24.68 8.69 -10.22
CA LEU A 383 25.65 7.86 -10.93
C LEU A 383 26.72 7.23 -10.03
N GLU A 384 27.06 7.84 -8.90
CA GLU A 384 27.92 7.21 -7.88
C GLU A 384 27.26 5.95 -7.29
N ARG A 385 25.92 5.95 -7.18
CA ARG A 385 25.13 4.82 -6.65
C ARG A 385 24.73 3.81 -7.73
N PHE A 386 24.47 4.29 -8.94
CA PHE A 386 24.04 3.49 -10.09
C PHE A 386 25.00 3.64 -11.28
N PRO A 387 26.26 3.21 -11.15
CA PRO A 387 27.32 3.51 -12.12
C PRO A 387 27.10 2.91 -13.50
N GLU A 388 26.26 1.88 -13.63
CA GLU A 388 25.97 1.22 -14.91
C GLU A 388 24.62 1.66 -15.52
N ASP A 389 23.98 2.67 -14.94
CA ASP A 389 22.67 3.11 -15.43
C ASP A 389 22.81 4.04 -16.64
N ALA A 390 22.36 3.52 -17.80
CA ALA A 390 22.46 4.24 -19.07
C ALA A 390 21.54 5.48 -19.15
N GLU A 391 20.38 5.45 -18.46
CA GLU A 391 19.41 6.55 -18.47
C GLU A 391 19.94 7.74 -17.65
N LEU A 392 20.50 7.48 -16.48
CA LEU A 392 21.15 8.52 -15.67
C LEU A 392 22.37 9.13 -16.41
N ARG A 393 23.14 8.32 -17.14
CA ARG A 393 24.23 8.82 -17.98
C ARG A 393 23.72 9.69 -19.12
N LEU A 394 22.62 9.28 -19.75
CA LEU A 394 21.94 10.07 -20.76
C LEU A 394 21.45 11.40 -20.18
N GLN A 395 20.85 11.38 -18.99
CA GLN A 395 20.43 12.61 -18.30
C GLN A 395 21.63 13.54 -18.02
N LYS A 396 22.73 12.99 -17.49
CA LYS A 396 23.96 13.76 -17.25
C LYS A 396 24.50 14.42 -18.52
N ALA A 397 24.58 13.67 -19.61
CA ALA A 397 25.00 14.17 -20.91
C ALA A 397 24.03 15.24 -21.44
N SER A 398 22.72 15.03 -21.28
CA SER A 398 21.69 15.99 -21.73
C SER A 398 21.75 17.31 -20.95
N VAL A 399 21.96 17.25 -19.63
CA VAL A 399 22.13 18.46 -18.81
C VAL A 399 23.36 19.24 -19.28
N THR A 400 24.47 18.54 -19.50
CA THR A 400 25.72 19.16 -19.96
C THR A 400 25.53 19.81 -21.33
N ALA A 401 24.80 19.15 -22.24
CA ALA A 401 24.55 19.66 -23.58
C ALA A 401 23.62 20.88 -23.61
N TYR A 402 22.44 20.75 -22.98
CA TYR A 402 21.32 21.65 -23.22
C TYR A 402 21.06 22.66 -22.10
N MET A 403 21.39 22.32 -20.84
CA MET A 403 21.19 23.24 -19.72
C MET A 403 22.46 24.02 -19.37
N LEU A 404 23.64 23.39 -19.48
CA LEU A 404 24.93 24.02 -19.29
C LEU A 404 25.52 24.56 -20.60
N GLU A 405 24.88 24.33 -21.74
CA GLU A 405 25.28 24.78 -23.07
C GLU A 405 26.69 24.36 -23.49
N LYS A 406 27.10 23.14 -23.11
CA LYS A 406 28.44 22.59 -23.37
C LYS A 406 28.40 21.36 -24.28
N PRO A 407 27.97 21.51 -25.55
CA PRO A 407 27.78 20.37 -26.46
C PRO A 407 29.06 19.57 -26.69
N GLN A 408 30.24 20.24 -26.64
CA GLN A 408 31.52 19.58 -26.84
C GLN A 408 31.90 18.66 -25.67
N GLU A 409 31.54 19.04 -24.44
CA GLU A 409 31.77 18.22 -23.23
C GLU A 409 30.74 17.10 -23.13
N ALA A 410 29.52 17.28 -23.69
CA ALA A 410 28.42 16.34 -23.63
C ALA A 410 28.62 15.11 -24.55
N ILE A 411 29.25 15.27 -25.71
CA ILE A 411 29.43 14.17 -26.69
C ILE A 411 30.13 12.95 -26.06
N PRO A 412 31.27 13.06 -25.38
CA PRO A 412 31.90 11.90 -24.73
C PRO A 412 31.03 11.29 -23.64
N LEU A 413 30.17 12.07 -22.94
CA LEU A 413 29.23 11.55 -21.95
C LEU A 413 28.12 10.74 -22.61
N PHE A 414 27.60 11.16 -23.75
CA PHE A 414 26.67 10.38 -24.55
C PHE A 414 27.32 9.08 -25.07
N GLU A 415 28.58 9.15 -25.54
CA GLU A 415 29.32 7.97 -25.99
C GLU A 415 29.55 6.97 -24.84
N GLU A 416 29.71 7.47 -23.61
CA GLU A 416 29.79 6.63 -22.43
C GLU A 416 28.43 5.99 -22.12
N ALA A 417 27.31 6.72 -22.20
CA ALA A 417 25.97 6.18 -22.04
C ALA A 417 25.68 5.02 -22.98
N LEU A 418 26.17 5.08 -24.24
CA LEU A 418 26.03 4.01 -25.24
C LEU A 418 26.62 2.68 -24.76
N LYS A 419 27.68 2.68 -23.95
CA LYS A 419 28.32 1.45 -23.46
C LYS A 419 27.40 0.64 -22.54
N TYR A 420 26.51 1.34 -21.83
CA TYR A 420 25.60 0.76 -20.84
C TYR A 420 24.16 0.60 -21.38
N ALA A 421 23.84 1.21 -22.53
CA ALA A 421 22.50 1.11 -23.14
C ALA A 421 22.24 -0.31 -23.64
N LYS A 422 21.21 -0.96 -23.05
CA LYS A 422 20.88 -2.38 -23.30
C LYS A 422 19.89 -2.57 -24.46
N THR A 423 19.09 -1.53 -24.79
CA THR A 423 18.06 -1.61 -25.83
C THR A 423 18.44 -0.80 -27.04
N ASP A 424 18.04 -1.25 -28.24
CA ASP A 424 18.29 -0.53 -29.47
C ASP A 424 17.51 0.81 -29.50
N SER A 425 16.36 0.88 -28.85
CA SER A 425 15.61 2.13 -28.73
C SER A 425 16.39 3.19 -27.92
N LEU A 426 16.95 2.82 -26.76
CA LEU A 426 17.76 3.76 -25.97
C LEU A 426 19.04 4.16 -26.73
N ARG A 427 19.71 3.23 -27.39
CA ARG A 427 20.87 3.54 -28.25
C ARG A 427 20.51 4.50 -29.35
N SER A 428 19.35 4.34 -29.98
CA SER A 428 18.84 5.24 -31.01
C SER A 428 18.64 6.65 -30.45
N VAL A 429 18.01 6.79 -29.28
CA VAL A 429 17.84 8.10 -28.62
C VAL A 429 19.19 8.76 -28.37
N ILE A 430 20.17 8.02 -27.84
CA ILE A 430 21.51 8.54 -27.57
C ILE A 430 22.21 8.98 -28.88
N TYR A 431 22.09 8.20 -29.97
CA TYR A 431 22.65 8.61 -31.25
C TYR A 431 21.96 9.87 -31.81
N GLY A 432 20.65 10.03 -31.59
CA GLY A 432 19.93 11.27 -31.90
C GLY A 432 20.57 12.47 -31.17
N ALA A 433 20.73 12.36 -29.85
CA ALA A 433 21.36 13.43 -29.05
C ALA A 433 22.81 13.73 -29.47
N ILE A 434 23.61 12.72 -29.80
CA ILE A 434 24.96 12.90 -30.37
C ILE A 434 24.89 13.67 -31.68
N GLY A 435 23.92 13.36 -32.57
CA GLY A 435 23.70 14.04 -33.80
C GLY A 435 23.37 15.51 -33.61
N ASP A 436 22.41 15.82 -32.73
CA ASP A 436 22.00 17.19 -32.40
C ASP A 436 23.21 18.03 -31.91
N ASN A 437 24.03 17.44 -31.00
CA ASN A 437 25.21 18.14 -30.49
C ASN A 437 26.29 18.37 -31.55
N TYR A 438 26.52 17.42 -32.48
CA TYR A 438 27.41 17.67 -33.62
C TYR A 438 26.88 18.74 -34.56
N HIS A 439 25.57 18.82 -34.77
CA HIS A 439 24.98 19.91 -35.54
C HIS A 439 25.23 21.27 -34.88
N THR A 440 24.98 21.38 -33.56
CA THR A 440 25.25 22.60 -32.76
C THR A 440 26.72 23.06 -32.90
N LEU A 441 27.64 22.10 -33.00
CA LEU A 441 29.07 22.37 -33.23
C LEU A 441 29.45 22.64 -34.70
N GLY A 442 28.49 22.59 -35.62
CA GLY A 442 28.68 22.79 -37.06
C GLY A 442 29.31 21.60 -37.80
N ASP A 443 29.39 20.42 -37.18
CA ASP A 443 29.91 19.19 -37.80
C ASP A 443 28.75 18.31 -38.35
N ASP A 444 28.09 18.80 -39.39
CA ASP A 444 26.97 18.11 -40.00
C ASP A 444 27.33 16.71 -40.53
N ARG A 445 28.57 16.49 -40.90
CA ARG A 445 29.00 15.17 -41.39
C ARG A 445 28.92 14.12 -40.26
N LYS A 446 29.33 14.47 -39.03
CA LYS A 446 29.22 13.59 -37.87
C LYS A 446 27.78 13.51 -37.38
N CYS A 447 27.03 14.64 -37.44
CA CYS A 447 25.59 14.66 -37.14
C CYS A 447 24.85 13.59 -37.98
N PHE A 448 24.93 13.65 -39.30
CA PHE A 448 24.23 12.73 -40.19
C PHE A 448 24.69 11.26 -39.99
N LYS A 449 25.98 11.04 -39.73
CA LYS A 449 26.48 9.71 -39.42
C LYS A 449 25.89 9.14 -38.12
N ALA A 450 25.67 10.00 -37.13
CA ALA A 450 25.04 9.59 -35.86
C ALA A 450 23.54 9.26 -36.08
N TYR A 451 22.82 10.10 -36.82
CA TYR A 451 21.42 9.87 -37.19
C TYR A 451 21.25 8.56 -37.99
N ASP A 452 22.11 8.29 -38.97
CA ASP A 452 22.10 7.06 -39.73
C ASP A 452 22.21 5.81 -38.86
N LYS A 453 23.04 5.88 -37.79
CA LYS A 453 23.15 4.80 -36.80
C LYS A 453 21.89 4.66 -35.96
N GLY A 454 21.35 5.77 -35.45
CA GLY A 454 20.12 5.78 -34.66
C GLY A 454 18.92 5.22 -35.42
N MET A 455 18.72 5.66 -36.68
CA MET A 455 17.62 5.20 -37.55
C MET A 455 17.70 3.70 -37.87
N LYS A 456 18.91 3.11 -37.93
CA LYS A 456 19.09 1.67 -38.14
C LYS A 456 18.74 0.84 -36.92
N LEU A 457 18.93 1.39 -35.73
CA LEU A 457 18.63 0.71 -34.46
C LEU A 457 17.14 0.75 -34.14
N ASP A 458 16.51 1.93 -34.35
CA ASP A 458 15.09 2.11 -34.07
C ASP A 458 14.44 2.94 -35.20
N THR A 459 13.63 2.26 -35.99
CA THR A 459 12.88 2.87 -37.08
C THR A 459 11.65 3.66 -36.64
N THR A 460 11.37 3.69 -35.35
CA THR A 460 10.26 4.44 -34.73
C THR A 460 10.72 5.70 -34.00
N ASN A 461 12.03 5.96 -33.93
CA ASN A 461 12.57 7.18 -33.31
C ASN A 461 12.25 8.39 -34.21
N VAL A 462 11.09 8.96 -33.95
CA VAL A 462 10.53 10.07 -34.75
C VAL A 462 11.39 11.34 -34.70
N SER A 463 12.04 11.59 -33.55
CA SER A 463 12.88 12.79 -33.37
C SER A 463 14.05 12.83 -34.37
N ILE A 464 14.69 11.70 -34.62
CA ILE A 464 15.78 11.64 -35.62
C ILE A 464 15.24 11.93 -37.01
N TYR A 465 14.09 11.38 -37.41
CA TYR A 465 13.50 11.65 -38.73
C TYR A 465 13.19 13.13 -38.91
N ASN A 466 12.62 13.74 -37.87
CA ASN A 466 12.33 15.18 -37.89
C ASN A 466 13.60 16.02 -38.00
N ASN A 467 14.54 15.85 -37.06
CA ASN A 467 15.74 16.71 -36.99
C ASN A 467 16.61 16.53 -38.25
N TYR A 468 16.77 15.28 -38.72
CA TYR A 468 17.51 15.03 -39.96
C TYR A 468 16.88 15.72 -41.17
N SER A 469 15.54 15.64 -41.31
CA SER A 469 14.80 16.30 -42.39
C SER A 469 14.97 17.81 -42.30
N TYR A 470 14.86 18.38 -41.12
CA TYR A 470 15.03 19.82 -40.90
C TYR A 470 16.44 20.28 -41.30
N PHE A 471 17.49 19.61 -40.82
CA PHE A 471 18.88 20.01 -41.09
C PHE A 471 19.25 19.82 -42.59
N LEU A 472 18.72 18.81 -43.25
CA LEU A 472 18.88 18.67 -44.69
C LEU A 472 18.17 19.81 -45.45
N SER A 473 16.99 20.23 -44.98
CA SER A 473 16.23 21.32 -45.60
C SER A 473 16.95 22.68 -45.49
N LEU A 474 17.59 22.94 -44.33
CA LEU A 474 18.38 24.16 -44.13
C LEU A 474 19.59 24.24 -45.10
N ARG A 475 20.13 23.10 -45.51
CA ARG A 475 21.24 22.98 -46.44
C ARG A 475 20.81 22.87 -47.91
N ASN A 476 19.53 22.76 -48.13
CA ASN A 476 18.97 22.49 -49.46
C ASN A 476 19.57 21.21 -50.10
N GLU A 477 19.82 20.17 -49.27
CA GLU A 477 20.44 18.90 -49.64
C GLU A 477 19.45 17.75 -49.53
N ARG A 478 19.44 16.83 -50.51
CA ARG A 478 18.64 15.60 -50.47
C ARG A 478 17.16 15.82 -50.05
N LEU A 479 16.55 16.87 -50.57
CA LEU A 479 15.22 17.32 -50.17
C LEU A 479 14.13 16.26 -50.39
N ASP A 480 14.23 15.40 -51.42
CA ASP A 480 13.30 14.28 -51.60
C ASP A 480 13.34 13.29 -50.43
N LYS A 481 14.55 13.02 -49.90
CA LYS A 481 14.74 12.15 -48.74
C LYS A 481 14.27 12.82 -47.46
N ALA A 482 14.56 14.11 -47.30
CA ALA A 482 14.04 14.91 -46.21
C ALA A 482 12.50 14.89 -46.18
N LEU A 483 11.86 15.00 -47.36
CA LEU A 483 10.40 14.93 -47.49
C LEU A 483 9.85 13.58 -47.06
N GLU A 484 10.46 12.47 -47.50
CA GLU A 484 10.07 11.11 -47.07
C GLU A 484 10.11 10.95 -45.56
N TRP A 485 11.18 11.44 -44.92
CA TRP A 485 11.37 11.33 -43.48
C TRP A 485 10.50 12.27 -42.67
N ALA A 486 10.30 13.52 -43.11
CA ALA A 486 9.36 14.46 -42.49
C ALA A 486 7.92 13.92 -42.56
N GLN A 487 7.51 13.35 -43.72
CA GLN A 487 6.21 12.66 -43.81
C GLN A 487 6.10 11.47 -42.87
N LYS A 488 7.20 10.72 -42.69
CA LYS A 488 7.21 9.61 -41.73
C LYS A 488 7.06 10.13 -40.29
N ALA A 489 7.72 11.23 -39.93
CA ALA A 489 7.58 11.83 -38.60
C ALA A 489 6.12 12.26 -38.34
N VAL A 490 5.49 12.94 -39.29
CA VAL A 490 4.08 13.34 -39.18
C VAL A 490 3.12 12.14 -39.13
N ARG A 491 3.41 11.04 -39.85
CA ARG A 491 2.59 9.82 -39.74
C ARG A 491 2.69 9.13 -38.37
N LEU A 492 3.84 9.19 -37.72
CA LEU A 492 4.06 8.60 -36.38
C LEU A 492 3.46 9.45 -35.27
N ASP A 493 3.47 10.79 -35.44
CA ASP A 493 2.85 11.73 -34.52
C ASP A 493 2.18 12.89 -35.29
N PRO A 494 0.90 12.71 -35.69
CA PRO A 494 0.21 13.64 -36.57
C PRO A 494 -0.15 15.00 -35.99
N ASN A 495 -0.14 15.10 -34.65
CA ASN A 495 -0.56 16.32 -33.94
C ASN A 495 0.62 17.08 -33.30
N ASN A 496 1.84 16.77 -33.70
CA ASN A 496 3.02 17.45 -33.23
C ASN A 496 3.31 18.70 -34.09
N PRO A 497 3.20 19.92 -33.54
CA PRO A 497 3.39 21.14 -34.30
C PRO A 497 4.82 21.26 -34.89
N THR A 498 5.84 20.78 -34.19
CA THR A 498 7.23 20.80 -34.68
C THR A 498 7.43 19.89 -35.90
N PHE A 499 6.79 18.72 -35.92
CA PHE A 499 6.91 17.80 -37.07
C PHE A 499 6.13 18.29 -38.27
N LEU A 500 4.98 18.90 -38.02
CA LEU A 500 4.21 19.57 -39.11
C LEU A 500 4.96 20.76 -39.68
N ASP A 501 5.62 21.56 -38.86
CA ASP A 501 6.49 22.65 -39.29
C ASP A 501 7.64 22.15 -40.18
N THR A 502 8.40 21.18 -39.69
CA THR A 502 9.50 20.59 -40.45
C THR A 502 9.02 20.06 -41.81
N TYR A 503 7.88 19.36 -41.83
CA TYR A 503 7.29 18.87 -43.07
C TYR A 503 6.90 20.01 -44.03
N ALA A 504 6.26 21.04 -43.51
CA ALA A 504 5.91 22.22 -44.28
C ALA A 504 7.15 22.95 -44.80
N TRP A 505 8.20 23.07 -43.96
CA TRP A 505 9.43 23.74 -44.33
C TRP A 505 10.19 22.98 -45.42
N VAL A 506 10.25 21.65 -45.38
CA VAL A 506 10.82 20.83 -46.45
C VAL A 506 10.04 21.04 -47.77
N LEU A 507 8.70 21.07 -47.73
CA LEU A 507 7.87 21.40 -48.91
C LEU A 507 8.14 22.81 -49.45
N TYR A 508 8.34 23.78 -48.54
CA TYR A 508 8.73 25.15 -48.93
C TYR A 508 10.06 25.16 -49.69
N GLN A 509 11.08 24.45 -49.17
CA GLN A 509 12.38 24.37 -49.86
C GLN A 509 12.31 23.67 -51.22
N LEU A 510 11.36 22.77 -51.41
CA LEU A 510 11.04 22.13 -52.69
C LEU A 510 10.23 23.04 -53.64
N GLY A 511 9.87 24.26 -53.21
CA GLY A 511 9.02 25.16 -54.02
C GLY A 511 7.53 24.78 -54.02
N ARG A 512 7.09 23.81 -53.22
CA ARG A 512 5.71 23.28 -53.15
C ARG A 512 4.89 24.07 -52.13
N TYR A 513 4.77 25.39 -52.34
CA TYR A 513 4.25 26.35 -51.36
C TYR A 513 2.78 26.09 -50.99
N GLU A 514 1.94 25.74 -51.96
CA GLU A 514 0.52 25.43 -51.68
C GLU A 514 0.36 24.20 -50.82
N GLU A 515 1.20 23.19 -51.01
CA GLU A 515 1.20 21.99 -50.18
C GLU A 515 1.78 22.26 -48.79
N ALA A 516 2.77 23.15 -48.67
CA ALA A 516 3.36 23.55 -47.38
C ALA A 516 2.38 24.30 -46.48
N ARG A 517 1.44 25.06 -47.08
CA ARG A 517 0.46 25.87 -46.34
C ARG A 517 -0.44 25.05 -45.42
N ILE A 518 -0.82 23.83 -45.81
CA ILE A 518 -1.77 23.00 -45.08
C ILE A 518 -1.17 22.50 -43.73
N PRO A 519 -0.03 21.79 -43.71
CA PRO A 519 0.58 21.35 -42.48
C PRO A 519 1.03 22.51 -41.58
N MET A 520 1.51 23.62 -42.17
CA MET A 520 1.91 24.79 -41.40
C MET A 520 0.74 25.43 -40.65
N ARG A 521 -0.42 25.57 -41.32
CA ARG A 521 -1.64 26.06 -40.66
C ARG A 521 -2.09 25.15 -39.53
N GLN A 522 -1.97 23.83 -39.72
CA GLN A 522 -2.25 22.87 -38.66
C GLN A 522 -1.25 23.01 -37.51
N ALA A 523 0.05 23.16 -37.77
CA ALA A 523 1.07 23.39 -36.79
C ALA A 523 0.73 24.60 -35.88
N ILE A 524 0.40 25.74 -36.48
CA ILE A 524 0.00 26.95 -35.77
C ILE A 524 -1.26 26.74 -34.93
N SER A 525 -2.23 25.96 -35.42
CA SER A 525 -3.47 25.70 -34.66
C SER A 525 -3.27 24.80 -33.45
N LEU A 526 -2.22 23.99 -33.44
CA LEU A 526 -1.85 23.08 -32.37
C LEU A 526 -0.82 23.69 -31.41
N ASP A 527 -0.15 24.78 -31.83
CA ASP A 527 0.88 25.43 -31.02
C ASP A 527 0.26 26.26 -29.87
N SER A 528 0.48 25.85 -28.64
CA SER A 528 0.06 26.54 -27.41
C SER A 528 1.04 27.63 -26.95
N ASP A 529 2.29 27.57 -27.42
CA ASP A 529 3.40 28.32 -26.86
C ASP A 529 3.74 29.59 -27.68
N ASN A 530 3.00 29.85 -28.77
CA ASN A 530 3.24 30.94 -29.68
C ASN A 530 4.68 30.94 -30.25
N ASN A 531 5.10 29.78 -30.74
CA ASN A 531 6.45 29.58 -31.27
C ASN A 531 6.75 30.54 -32.41
N LYS A 532 7.72 31.41 -32.21
CA LYS A 532 8.11 32.45 -33.13
C LYS A 532 8.63 31.93 -34.49
N GLU A 533 9.28 30.78 -34.53
CA GLU A 533 9.78 30.13 -35.73
C GLU A 533 8.63 29.70 -36.64
N LEU A 534 7.55 29.13 -36.08
CA LEU A 534 6.35 28.76 -36.83
C LEU A 534 5.73 29.97 -37.55
N PHE A 535 5.70 31.12 -36.86
CA PHE A 535 5.16 32.34 -37.48
C PHE A 535 6.03 32.85 -38.62
N VAL A 536 7.36 32.77 -38.50
CA VAL A 536 8.28 33.12 -39.57
C VAL A 536 8.10 32.21 -40.75
N HIS A 537 8.13 30.89 -40.58
CA HIS A 537 7.97 29.91 -41.65
C HIS A 537 6.62 30.07 -42.35
N TYR A 538 5.55 30.30 -41.58
CA TYR A 538 4.24 30.54 -42.21
C TYR A 538 4.18 31.86 -42.99
N GLY A 539 4.76 32.92 -42.47
CA GLY A 539 4.90 34.18 -43.19
C GLY A 539 5.67 34.01 -44.50
N ASP A 540 6.78 33.26 -44.48
CA ASP A 540 7.59 32.98 -45.68
C ASP A 540 6.80 32.16 -46.73
N ILE A 541 6.02 31.17 -46.30
CA ILE A 541 5.13 30.40 -47.20
C ILE A 541 4.07 31.30 -47.82
N LEU A 542 3.39 32.13 -47.04
CA LEU A 542 2.35 33.04 -47.50
C LEU A 542 2.89 34.10 -48.48
N TYR A 543 4.09 34.61 -48.20
CA TYR A 543 4.78 35.54 -49.12
C TYR A 543 5.03 34.90 -50.50
N LYS A 544 5.51 33.66 -50.53
CA LYS A 544 5.72 32.91 -51.78
C LYS A 544 4.41 32.63 -52.53
N LEU A 545 3.30 32.54 -51.82
CA LEU A 545 1.96 32.37 -52.40
C LEU A 545 1.32 33.71 -52.82
N GLY A 546 2.00 34.84 -52.62
CA GLY A 546 1.52 36.17 -53.00
C GLY A 546 0.62 36.84 -51.96
N ASP A 547 0.33 36.20 -50.85
CA ASP A 547 -0.46 36.79 -49.74
C ASP A 547 0.44 37.67 -48.84
N ARG A 548 0.79 38.84 -49.41
CA ARG A 548 1.67 39.80 -48.71
C ARG A 548 1.10 40.33 -47.41
N TYR A 549 -0.22 40.48 -47.33
CA TYR A 549 -0.88 40.98 -46.14
C TYR A 549 -0.72 40.01 -44.97
N MET A 550 -1.08 38.76 -45.17
CA MET A 550 -0.95 37.73 -44.13
C MET A 550 0.51 37.39 -43.85
N ALA A 551 1.40 37.44 -44.79
CA ALA A 551 2.84 37.30 -44.57
C ALA A 551 3.35 38.35 -43.58
N SER A 552 3.04 39.65 -43.85
CA SER A 552 3.37 40.74 -42.94
C SER A 552 2.80 40.56 -41.54
N TYR A 553 1.56 40.07 -41.43
CA TYR A 553 0.89 39.80 -40.15
C TYR A 553 1.67 38.76 -39.36
N TYR A 554 2.02 37.61 -39.93
CA TYR A 554 2.72 36.55 -39.20
C TYR A 554 4.17 36.92 -38.87
N TRP A 555 4.89 37.62 -39.72
CA TRP A 555 6.23 38.14 -39.39
C TRP A 555 6.22 39.13 -38.22
N LYS A 556 5.22 40.03 -38.15
CA LYS A 556 5.04 40.92 -37.02
C LYS A 556 4.70 40.14 -35.74
N LYS A 557 3.87 39.11 -35.86
CA LYS A 557 3.56 38.22 -34.74
C LYS A 557 4.82 37.46 -34.24
N ALA A 558 5.71 37.05 -35.14
CA ALA A 558 6.99 36.48 -34.78
C ALA A 558 7.86 37.45 -33.98
N LEU A 559 7.90 38.71 -34.42
CA LEU A 559 8.63 39.78 -33.74
C LEU A 559 8.08 40.04 -32.35
N GLU A 560 6.75 40.07 -32.17
CA GLU A 560 6.08 40.23 -30.87
C GLU A 560 6.44 39.09 -29.91
N ASN A 561 6.71 37.90 -30.47
CA ASN A 561 7.15 36.74 -29.69
C ASN A 561 8.68 36.60 -29.57
N GLY A 562 9.42 37.66 -29.90
CA GLY A 562 10.87 37.74 -29.64
C GLY A 562 11.75 37.09 -30.73
N TYR A 563 11.28 37.05 -31.98
CA TYR A 563 12.15 36.70 -33.11
C TYR A 563 13.09 37.87 -33.44
N ASP A 564 14.19 37.59 -34.15
CA ASP A 564 15.19 38.59 -34.49
C ASP A 564 14.57 39.77 -35.27
N ALA A 565 14.70 40.98 -34.71
CA ALA A 565 14.08 42.17 -35.26
C ALA A 565 14.65 42.57 -36.62
N GLN A 566 15.95 42.41 -36.84
CA GLN A 566 16.62 42.75 -38.09
C GLN A 566 16.19 41.82 -39.24
N GLU A 567 16.03 40.53 -38.90
CA GLU A 567 15.56 39.56 -39.89
C GLU A 567 14.11 39.82 -40.30
N ILE A 568 13.23 40.16 -39.35
CA ILE A 568 11.84 40.51 -39.66
C ILE A 568 11.76 41.80 -40.48
N GLU A 569 12.54 42.81 -40.12
CA GLU A 569 12.59 44.07 -40.87
C GLU A 569 13.04 43.85 -42.32
N ASN A 570 14.02 42.97 -42.53
CA ASN A 570 14.48 42.63 -43.90
C ASN A 570 13.37 41.92 -44.71
N ARG A 571 12.53 41.09 -44.07
CA ARG A 571 11.38 40.45 -44.72
C ARG A 571 10.28 41.45 -45.04
N LEU A 572 9.97 42.38 -44.15
CA LEU A 572 8.96 43.41 -44.37
C LEU A 572 9.32 44.35 -45.51
N LYS A 573 10.60 44.73 -45.66
CA LYS A 573 11.09 45.53 -46.80
C LYS A 573 10.87 44.88 -48.17
N GLN A 574 10.70 43.56 -48.23
CA GLN A 574 10.41 42.86 -49.51
C GLN A 574 8.95 43.03 -49.94
N ILE A 575 8.08 43.47 -49.06
CA ILE A 575 6.66 43.71 -49.35
C ILE A 575 6.39 45.13 -49.77
N GLU A 576 7.19 46.10 -49.30
CA GLU A 576 7.16 47.49 -49.72
C GLU A 576 7.64 47.63 -51.18
#